data_182f6bf25a7e335f56c330b558a83542
#
_entry.id   182f6bf25a7e335f56c330b558a83542
#
_cell.length_a   1.000
_cell.length_b   1.000
_cell.length_c   1.000
_cell.angle_alpha   90.00
_cell.angle_beta   90.00
_cell.angle_gamma   90.00
#
_symmetry.space_group_name_H-M   'P 1'
#
loop_
_entity.id
_entity.type
_entity.pdbx_description
1 polymer ?
#
loop_
_entity_poly.entity_id
_entity_poly.type
_entity_poly.pdbx_seq_one_letter_code
_entity_poly.pdbx_strand_id
1 'polypeptide(L)'
;MAKRKDETGKTYGEWQVLTYLGLGKYLCECSCGVIKPVQANHLRSGASRNCGHNRVLKVIKSITTHSQSQTKLYKVWNSMKQRCYNSNLKSYKNYGGRGITVCNEWLYFENFYNWAIQNGYKENVGLSIERINNNGNYCPSNCKWANRYEQACNKRALNTSGIKGISWNTKRKCWVVQIWKDGKSYYV
;
A
#
# COMPACT_ATOMS: atom_id res chain seq x y z
N MET A 1 -45.63 23.22 -38.11
CA MET A 1 -44.42 23.15 -37.21
C MET A 1 -44.77 22.28 -36.02
N ALA A 2 -44.02 21.25 -35.71
CA ALA A 2 -44.25 20.39 -34.54
C ALA A 2 -44.10 21.20 -33.25
N LYS A 3 -45.08 21.13 -32.37
CA LYS A 3 -45.08 21.83 -31.08
C LYS A 3 -43.95 21.32 -30.20
N ARG A 4 -43.03 22.19 -29.79
CA ARG A 4 -41.89 21.85 -28.90
C ARG A 4 -42.43 21.25 -27.60
N LYS A 5 -41.99 20.06 -27.25
CA LYS A 5 -42.28 19.44 -25.95
C LYS A 5 -41.39 20.11 -24.88
N ASP A 6 -42.00 20.75 -23.93
CA ASP A 6 -41.29 21.37 -22.79
C ASP A 6 -40.85 20.27 -21.80
N GLU A 7 -39.59 20.31 -21.42
CA GLU A 7 -38.97 19.35 -20.48
C GLU A 7 -38.60 20.01 -19.11
N THR A 8 -38.87 21.32 -18.95
CA THR A 8 -38.58 22.05 -17.72
C THR A 8 -39.26 21.38 -16.52
N GLY A 9 -38.53 21.24 -15.41
CA GLY A 9 -38.97 20.61 -14.18
C GLY A 9 -38.94 19.06 -14.19
N LYS A 10 -38.66 18.40 -15.33
CA LYS A 10 -38.55 16.94 -15.39
C LYS A 10 -37.18 16.45 -14.97
N THR A 11 -37.15 15.18 -14.52
CA THR A 11 -35.93 14.48 -14.16
C THR A 11 -35.60 13.41 -15.19
N TYR A 12 -34.30 13.33 -15.60
CA TYR A 12 -33.76 12.34 -16.52
C TYR A 12 -32.49 11.71 -15.93
N GLY A 13 -32.62 10.53 -15.36
CA GLY A 13 -31.54 9.92 -14.59
C GLY A 13 -31.22 10.77 -13.36
N GLU A 14 -29.99 11.30 -13.29
CA GLU A 14 -29.55 12.21 -12.22
C GLU A 14 -29.66 13.69 -12.62
N TRP A 15 -30.23 14.03 -13.77
CA TRP A 15 -30.47 15.38 -14.24
C TRP A 15 -31.84 15.91 -13.83
N GLN A 16 -31.87 17.07 -13.22
CA GLN A 16 -33.07 17.92 -13.08
C GLN A 16 -33.01 19.01 -14.13
N VAL A 17 -34.05 19.15 -14.95
CA VAL A 17 -34.13 20.15 -16.01
C VAL A 17 -34.60 21.47 -15.42
N LEU A 18 -33.74 22.49 -15.48
CA LEU A 18 -34.03 23.82 -14.89
C LEU A 18 -34.73 24.77 -15.87
N THR A 19 -34.14 24.99 -17.05
CA THR A 19 -34.65 25.94 -18.03
C THR A 19 -34.21 25.62 -19.45
N TYR A 20 -34.98 26.13 -20.43
CA TYR A 20 -34.62 26.00 -21.84
C TYR A 20 -33.65 27.12 -22.27
N LEU A 21 -32.57 26.76 -22.96
CA LEU A 21 -31.52 27.67 -23.42
C LEU A 21 -31.59 27.97 -24.93
N GLY A 22 -32.56 27.41 -25.68
CA GLY A 22 -32.59 27.49 -27.12
C GLY A 22 -31.84 26.34 -27.82
N LEU A 23 -32.04 26.20 -29.16
CA LEU A 23 -31.38 25.21 -30.02
C LEU A 23 -31.45 23.76 -29.48
N GLY A 24 -32.58 23.40 -28.87
CA GLY A 24 -32.79 22.06 -28.32
C GLY A 24 -31.99 21.73 -27.08
N LYS A 25 -31.41 22.71 -26.38
CA LYS A 25 -30.64 22.53 -25.15
C LYS A 25 -31.42 23.01 -23.93
N TYR A 26 -31.24 22.30 -22.82
CA TYR A 26 -31.73 22.67 -21.51
C TYR A 26 -30.58 22.83 -20.53
N LEU A 27 -30.65 23.80 -19.63
CA LEU A 27 -29.79 23.86 -18.47
C LEU A 27 -30.28 22.81 -17.49
N CYS A 28 -29.39 21.92 -17.08
CA CYS A 28 -29.72 20.82 -16.19
C CYS A 28 -28.74 20.81 -14.99
N GLU A 29 -29.29 20.53 -13.82
CA GLU A 29 -28.54 20.29 -12.60
C GLU A 29 -28.44 18.78 -12.35
N CYS A 30 -27.24 18.30 -12.08
CA CYS A 30 -26.99 16.92 -11.69
C CYS A 30 -27.13 16.73 -10.19
N SER A 31 -27.50 15.55 -9.73
CA SER A 31 -27.58 15.21 -8.28
C SER A 31 -26.32 15.55 -7.47
N CYS A 32 -25.18 15.69 -8.12
CA CYS A 32 -23.91 16.11 -7.49
C CYS A 32 -23.70 17.64 -7.47
N GLY A 33 -24.70 18.46 -7.88
CA GLY A 33 -24.62 19.92 -7.90
C GLY A 33 -24.00 20.53 -9.16
N VAL A 34 -23.50 19.72 -10.10
CA VAL A 34 -22.95 20.25 -11.37
C VAL A 34 -24.09 20.71 -12.28
N ILE A 35 -24.04 21.98 -12.72
CA ILE A 35 -24.99 22.58 -13.65
C ILE A 35 -24.34 22.76 -15.02
N LYS A 36 -24.97 22.22 -16.09
CA LYS A 36 -24.49 22.39 -17.48
C LYS A 36 -25.59 22.25 -18.50
N PRO A 37 -25.38 22.78 -19.75
CA PRO A 37 -26.30 22.57 -20.85
C PRO A 37 -26.29 21.10 -21.32
N VAL A 38 -27.48 20.51 -21.52
CA VAL A 38 -27.67 19.17 -22.06
C VAL A 38 -28.66 19.20 -23.23
N GLN A 39 -28.40 18.44 -24.28
CA GLN A 39 -29.29 18.33 -25.43
C GLN A 39 -30.58 17.56 -25.06
N ALA A 40 -31.75 18.04 -25.50
CA ALA A 40 -33.03 17.42 -25.21
C ALA A 40 -33.15 15.98 -25.73
N ASN A 41 -32.55 15.69 -26.89
CA ASN A 41 -32.53 14.34 -27.43
C ASN A 41 -31.69 13.39 -26.55
N HIS A 42 -30.59 13.82 -25.97
CA HIS A 42 -29.76 13.02 -25.05
C HIS A 42 -30.46 12.77 -23.71
N LEU A 43 -31.28 13.72 -23.24
CA LEU A 43 -32.11 13.53 -22.05
C LEU A 43 -33.17 12.45 -22.32
N ARG A 44 -33.96 12.59 -23.40
CA ARG A 44 -35.05 11.68 -23.75
C ARG A 44 -34.59 10.27 -24.09
N SER A 45 -33.47 10.14 -24.81
CA SER A 45 -32.88 8.83 -25.15
C SER A 45 -32.17 8.16 -24.01
N GLY A 46 -31.91 8.88 -22.90
CA GLY A 46 -31.07 8.39 -21.80
C GLY A 46 -29.59 8.31 -22.12
N ALA A 47 -29.13 8.90 -23.23
CA ALA A 47 -27.70 8.97 -23.58
C ALA A 47 -26.89 9.85 -22.60
N SER A 48 -27.57 10.83 -21.97
CA SER A 48 -27.01 11.61 -20.89
C SER A 48 -27.85 11.42 -19.62
N ARG A 49 -27.35 10.63 -18.66
CA ARG A 49 -28.04 10.36 -17.39
C ARG A 49 -27.47 11.12 -16.20
N ASN A 50 -26.24 11.64 -16.31
CA ASN A 50 -25.55 12.45 -15.29
C ASN A 50 -24.42 13.28 -15.89
N CYS A 51 -23.70 14.07 -15.08
CA CYS A 51 -22.59 14.93 -15.54
C CYS A 51 -21.30 14.16 -15.87
N GLY A 52 -21.25 12.86 -15.61
CA GLY A 52 -20.08 11.99 -15.79
C GLY A 52 -19.35 11.69 -14.48
N HIS A 53 -19.77 12.27 -13.34
CA HIS A 53 -19.09 12.07 -12.04
C HIS A 53 -19.01 10.59 -11.63
N ASN A 54 -20.04 9.79 -11.91
CA ASN A 54 -20.08 8.36 -11.62
C ASN A 54 -19.03 7.55 -12.41
N ARG A 55 -18.63 8.04 -13.60
CA ARG A 55 -17.59 7.38 -14.39
C ARG A 55 -16.23 7.52 -13.72
N VAL A 56 -15.92 8.73 -13.22
CA VAL A 56 -14.67 8.99 -12.50
C VAL A 56 -14.62 8.19 -11.19
N LEU A 57 -15.72 8.17 -10.42
CA LEU A 57 -15.80 7.40 -9.18
C LEU A 57 -15.68 5.90 -9.42
N LYS A 58 -16.27 5.35 -10.47
CA LYS A 58 -16.11 3.94 -10.86
C LYS A 58 -14.66 3.61 -11.23
N VAL A 59 -14.02 4.47 -12.01
CA VAL A 59 -12.60 4.29 -12.39
C VAL A 59 -11.71 4.36 -11.15
N ILE A 60 -11.88 5.36 -10.28
CA ILE A 60 -11.13 5.46 -9.01
C ILE A 60 -11.35 4.21 -8.16
N LYS A 61 -12.60 3.76 -8.00
CA LYS A 61 -12.95 2.58 -7.20
C LYS A 61 -12.38 1.27 -7.77
N SER A 62 -12.29 1.14 -9.10
CA SER A 62 -11.69 -0.03 -9.76
C SER A 62 -10.17 -0.05 -9.69
N ILE A 63 -9.52 1.12 -9.62
CA ILE A 63 -8.05 1.25 -9.53
C ILE A 63 -7.60 1.22 -8.07
N THR A 64 -8.42 1.71 -7.14
CA THR A 64 -8.07 1.83 -5.72
C THR A 64 -8.53 0.61 -4.94
N THR A 65 -7.63 -0.31 -4.68
CA THR A 65 -7.91 -1.54 -3.91
C THR A 65 -8.12 -1.23 -2.42
N HIS A 66 -7.41 -0.26 -1.85
CA HIS A 66 -7.45 0.03 -0.39
C HIS A 66 -7.12 1.46 0.01
N SER A 67 -6.98 2.42 -0.92
CA SER A 67 -6.68 3.86 -0.67
C SER A 67 -5.44 4.17 0.20
N GLN A 68 -4.59 3.19 0.49
CA GLN A 68 -3.48 3.31 1.43
C GLN A 68 -2.09 3.22 0.81
N SER A 69 -1.98 3.27 -0.53
CA SER A 69 -0.71 3.13 -1.26
C SER A 69 0.37 4.15 -0.85
N GLN A 70 -0.04 5.30 -0.32
CA GLN A 70 0.87 6.34 0.15
C GLN A 70 1.31 6.17 1.61
N THR A 71 0.67 5.31 2.38
CA THR A 71 0.99 5.12 3.79
C THR A 71 2.35 4.46 3.98
N LYS A 72 3.00 4.74 5.12
CA LYS A 72 4.26 4.10 5.50
C LYS A 72 4.10 2.58 5.62
N LEU A 73 2.97 2.13 6.15
CA LEU A 73 2.69 0.70 6.31
C LEU A 73 2.60 -0.03 4.97
N TYR A 74 1.96 0.58 3.97
CA TYR A 74 1.92 0.02 2.62
C TYR A 74 3.33 -0.07 2.00
N LYS A 75 4.15 0.95 2.18
CA LYS A 75 5.54 0.94 1.71
C LYS A 75 6.37 -0.17 2.37
N VAL A 76 6.15 -0.43 3.66
CA VAL A 76 6.78 -1.55 4.38
C VAL A 76 6.35 -2.89 3.79
N TRP A 77 5.05 -3.10 3.61
CA TRP A 77 4.50 -4.31 3.00
C TRP A 77 5.01 -4.53 1.57
N ASN A 78 4.97 -3.51 0.73
CA ASN A 78 5.48 -3.61 -0.64
C ASN A 78 6.99 -3.91 -0.65
N SER A 79 7.78 -3.24 0.18
CA SER A 79 9.22 -3.50 0.29
C SER A 79 9.55 -4.92 0.76
N MET A 80 8.74 -5.48 1.66
CA MET A 80 8.84 -6.87 2.09
C MET A 80 8.64 -7.84 0.90
N LYS A 81 7.58 -7.64 0.12
CA LYS A 81 7.29 -8.44 -1.08
C LYS A 81 8.39 -8.27 -2.14
N GLN A 82 8.83 -7.06 -2.40
CA GLN A 82 9.90 -6.79 -3.36
C GLN A 82 11.19 -7.53 -2.99
N ARG A 83 11.59 -7.55 -1.74
CA ARG A 83 12.77 -8.30 -1.28
C ARG A 83 12.66 -9.82 -1.51
N CYS A 84 11.45 -10.37 -1.42
CA CYS A 84 11.22 -11.80 -1.58
C CYS A 84 11.05 -12.24 -3.04
N TYR A 85 10.51 -11.38 -3.90
CA TYR A 85 10.06 -11.82 -5.23
C TYR A 85 10.69 -11.06 -6.40
N ASN A 86 11.35 -9.91 -6.19
CA ASN A 86 11.98 -9.15 -7.27
C ASN A 86 13.48 -9.47 -7.36
N SER A 87 13.85 -10.34 -8.29
CA SER A 87 15.24 -10.76 -8.52
C SER A 87 16.18 -9.63 -8.96
N ASN A 88 15.64 -8.51 -9.47
CA ASN A 88 16.44 -7.37 -9.91
C ASN A 88 16.93 -6.50 -8.73
N LEU A 89 16.37 -6.69 -7.53
CA LEU A 89 16.82 -5.94 -6.35
C LEU A 89 18.11 -6.53 -5.77
N LYS A 90 19.07 -5.65 -5.45
CA LYS A 90 20.33 -6.04 -4.78
C LYS A 90 20.09 -6.83 -3.47
N SER A 91 19.00 -6.53 -2.78
CA SER A 91 18.63 -7.22 -1.54
C SER A 91 18.08 -8.63 -1.75
N TYR A 92 17.60 -8.98 -2.95
CA TYR A 92 16.97 -10.27 -3.25
C TYR A 92 17.84 -11.45 -2.82
N LYS A 93 19.15 -11.40 -3.04
CA LYS A 93 20.12 -12.45 -2.64
C LYS A 93 20.08 -12.79 -1.14
N ASN A 94 19.61 -11.85 -0.30
CA ASN A 94 19.53 -12.03 1.15
C ASN A 94 18.13 -12.46 1.61
N TYR A 95 17.15 -12.50 0.72
CA TYR A 95 15.73 -12.84 1.01
C TYR A 95 15.22 -13.91 0.04
N GLY A 96 14.60 -13.53 -1.08
CA GLY A 96 14.07 -14.48 -2.06
C GLY A 96 15.12 -15.44 -2.63
N GLY A 97 16.32 -14.97 -2.89
CA GLY A 97 17.45 -15.78 -3.31
C GLY A 97 17.92 -16.82 -2.28
N ARG A 98 17.43 -16.74 -1.03
CA ARG A 98 17.62 -17.74 0.03
C ARG A 98 16.37 -18.60 0.28
N GLY A 99 15.34 -18.50 -0.57
CA GLY A 99 14.06 -19.19 -0.39
C GLY A 99 13.12 -18.54 0.62
N ILE A 100 13.40 -17.32 1.08
CA ILE A 100 12.50 -16.62 2.01
C ILE A 100 11.31 -16.06 1.23
N THR A 101 10.12 -16.39 1.69
CA THR A 101 8.84 -16.01 1.09
C THR A 101 7.98 -15.18 2.06
N VAL A 102 6.86 -14.69 1.56
CA VAL A 102 5.79 -14.08 2.35
C VAL A 102 4.63 -15.08 2.40
N CYS A 103 4.02 -15.28 3.57
CA CYS A 103 2.86 -16.17 3.71
C CYS A 103 1.69 -15.72 2.82
N ASN A 104 0.85 -16.67 2.44
CA ASN A 104 -0.24 -16.42 1.49
C ASN A 104 -1.20 -15.34 1.96
N GLU A 105 -1.52 -15.30 3.27
CA GLU A 105 -2.40 -14.29 3.83
C GLU A 105 -1.86 -12.87 3.61
N TRP A 106 -0.56 -12.67 3.72
CA TRP A 106 0.08 -11.37 3.57
C TRP A 106 0.40 -10.98 2.12
N LEU A 107 0.03 -11.79 1.15
CA LEU A 107 0.02 -11.37 -0.26
C LEU A 107 -1.04 -10.28 -0.48
N TYR A 108 -2.07 -10.23 0.34
CA TYR A 108 -3.10 -9.19 0.38
C TYR A 108 -2.79 -8.17 1.48
N PHE A 109 -2.78 -6.88 1.11
CA PHE A 109 -2.40 -5.80 2.03
C PHE A 109 -3.33 -5.70 3.24
N GLU A 110 -4.64 -5.92 3.07
CA GLU A 110 -5.61 -5.84 4.17
C GLU A 110 -5.28 -6.79 5.32
N ASN A 111 -4.91 -8.02 5.02
CA ASN A 111 -4.55 -9.02 6.02
C ASN A 111 -3.27 -8.60 6.77
N PHE A 112 -2.27 -8.11 6.03
CA PHE A 112 -1.06 -7.56 6.64
C PHE A 112 -1.36 -6.33 7.50
N TYR A 113 -2.23 -5.43 7.03
CA TYR A 113 -2.65 -4.24 7.75
C TYR A 113 -3.32 -4.60 9.08
N ASN A 114 -4.29 -5.52 9.07
CA ASN A 114 -5.00 -5.97 10.26
C ASN A 114 -4.05 -6.57 11.29
N TRP A 115 -3.13 -7.44 10.84
CA TRP A 115 -2.08 -7.98 11.71
C TRP A 115 -1.20 -6.86 12.28
N ALA A 116 -0.79 -5.91 11.47
CA ALA A 116 0.10 -4.84 11.88
C ALA A 116 -0.51 -4.01 13.02
N ILE A 117 -1.77 -3.62 12.90
CA ILE A 117 -2.49 -2.84 13.92
C ILE A 117 -2.67 -3.65 15.20
N GLN A 118 -3.07 -4.92 15.10
CA GLN A 118 -3.26 -5.81 16.24
C GLN A 118 -1.95 -6.09 16.99
N ASN A 119 -0.82 -6.06 16.30
CA ASN A 119 0.52 -6.30 16.86
C ASN A 119 1.30 -5.02 17.17
N GLY A 120 0.61 -3.90 17.38
CA GLY A 120 1.19 -2.68 17.96
C GLY A 120 1.90 -1.75 16.97
N TYR A 121 1.60 -1.83 15.66
CA TYR A 121 2.09 -0.83 14.72
C TYR A 121 1.58 0.56 15.08
N LYS A 122 2.50 1.53 15.12
CA LYS A 122 2.19 2.95 15.30
C LYS A 122 2.93 3.76 14.23
N GLU A 123 2.21 4.61 13.52
CA GLU A 123 2.70 5.22 12.28
C GLU A 123 3.95 6.10 12.48
N ASN A 124 4.07 6.83 13.54
CA ASN A 124 5.13 7.84 13.72
C ASN A 124 6.27 7.42 14.66
N VAL A 125 6.35 6.15 15.06
CA VAL A 125 7.30 5.66 16.08
C VAL A 125 8.60 5.08 15.48
N GLY A 126 8.82 5.18 14.16
CA GLY A 126 10.06 4.69 13.53
C GLY A 126 10.21 3.17 13.51
N LEU A 127 9.13 2.43 13.73
CA LEU A 127 9.12 0.97 13.70
C LEU A 127 9.26 0.44 12.27
N SER A 128 9.87 -0.73 12.14
CA SER A 128 9.93 -1.52 10.92
C SER A 128 9.67 -2.99 11.21
N ILE A 129 9.21 -3.72 10.19
CA ILE A 129 8.97 -5.16 10.34
C ILE A 129 10.29 -5.91 10.46
N GLU A 130 10.38 -6.79 11.43
CA GLU A 130 11.54 -7.64 11.71
C GLU A 130 11.11 -9.09 11.82
N ARG A 131 11.91 -10.03 11.25
CA ARG A 131 11.70 -11.46 11.43
C ARG A 131 12.42 -11.93 12.70
N ILE A 132 11.73 -12.66 13.55
CA ILE A 132 12.29 -13.24 14.77
C ILE A 132 13.42 -14.20 14.39
N ASN A 133 13.12 -15.16 13.51
CA ASN A 133 14.11 -16.02 12.87
C ASN A 133 14.45 -15.46 11.48
N ASN A 134 15.67 -14.99 11.29
CA ASN A 134 16.17 -14.43 10.02
C ASN A 134 16.23 -15.46 8.85
N ASN A 135 16.14 -16.74 9.13
CA ASN A 135 16.09 -17.81 8.14
C ASN A 135 14.66 -18.24 7.79
N GLY A 136 13.67 -17.79 8.57
CA GLY A 136 12.26 -18.08 8.33
C GLY A 136 11.58 -17.09 7.41
N ASN A 137 10.38 -17.42 6.98
CA ASN A 137 9.53 -16.63 6.10
C ASN A 137 8.88 -15.45 6.85
N TYR A 138 8.34 -14.49 6.09
CA TYR A 138 7.48 -13.47 6.62
C TYR A 138 6.08 -14.04 6.87
N CYS A 139 5.72 -14.19 8.13
CA CYS A 139 4.41 -14.65 8.57
C CYS A 139 4.10 -14.09 9.98
N PRO A 140 2.84 -14.13 10.43
CA PRO A 140 2.44 -13.63 11.75
C PRO A 140 3.27 -14.19 12.91
N SER A 141 3.59 -15.47 12.89
CA SER A 141 4.35 -16.16 13.96
C SER A 141 5.85 -15.84 13.97
N ASN A 142 6.39 -15.37 12.86
CA ASN A 142 7.83 -15.09 12.71
C ASN A 142 8.15 -13.59 12.59
N CYS A 143 7.18 -12.70 12.71
CA CYS A 143 7.40 -11.27 12.54
C CYS A 143 6.97 -10.47 13.77
N LYS A 144 7.69 -9.39 14.01
CA LYS A 144 7.37 -8.37 15.03
C LYS A 144 7.73 -6.98 14.54
N TRP A 145 7.22 -5.96 15.20
CA TRP A 145 7.71 -4.60 15.02
C TRP A 145 8.94 -4.39 15.88
N ALA A 146 9.96 -3.80 15.31
CA ALA A 146 11.23 -3.55 15.97
C ALA A 146 11.73 -2.14 15.69
N ASN A 147 12.40 -1.56 16.67
CA ASN A 147 13.15 -0.32 16.53
C ASN A 147 14.53 -0.58 15.88
N ARG A 148 15.27 0.50 15.60
CA ARG A 148 16.60 0.42 14.98
C ARG A 148 17.61 -0.42 15.77
N TYR A 149 17.56 -0.34 17.08
CA TYR A 149 18.48 -1.07 17.96
C TYR A 149 18.20 -2.57 17.90
N GLU A 150 16.96 -2.95 18.08
CA GLU A 150 16.51 -4.35 17.99
C GLU A 150 16.87 -4.98 16.64
N GLN A 151 16.67 -4.26 15.53
CA GLN A 151 17.08 -4.72 14.21
C GLN A 151 18.60 -4.88 14.06
N ALA A 152 19.39 -3.97 14.64
CA ALA A 152 20.84 -4.09 14.64
C ALA A 152 21.29 -5.34 15.40
N CYS A 153 20.63 -5.65 16.53
CA CYS A 153 20.90 -6.85 17.30
C CYS A 153 20.49 -8.14 16.58
N ASN A 154 19.42 -8.10 15.76
CA ASN A 154 18.92 -9.30 15.08
C ASN A 154 19.56 -9.58 13.70
N LYS A 155 20.59 -8.85 13.31
CA LYS A 155 21.31 -9.13 12.05
C LYS A 155 21.97 -10.50 12.09
N ARG A 156 21.89 -11.23 10.96
CA ARG A 156 22.60 -12.50 10.81
C ARG A 156 24.10 -12.29 10.94
N ALA A 157 24.80 -13.21 11.62
CA ALA A 157 26.24 -13.25 11.61
C ALA A 157 26.72 -13.60 10.17
N LEU A 158 27.59 -12.75 9.61
CA LEU A 158 28.19 -12.95 8.28
C LEU A 158 29.67 -13.33 8.36
N ASN A 159 30.18 -13.55 9.57
CA ASN A 159 31.55 -13.96 9.83
C ASN A 159 31.74 -15.47 9.67
N THR A 160 32.99 -15.90 9.60
CA THR A 160 33.37 -17.30 9.41
C THR A 160 32.94 -18.25 10.54
N SER A 161 32.72 -17.70 11.76
CA SER A 161 32.26 -18.49 12.91
C SER A 161 30.75 -18.78 12.87
N GLY A 162 29.95 -18.04 12.08
CA GLY A 162 28.49 -18.08 12.12
C GLY A 162 27.87 -17.51 13.40
N ILE A 163 28.67 -17.07 14.36
CA ILE A 163 28.23 -16.54 15.67
C ILE A 163 28.57 -15.05 15.76
N LYS A 164 27.63 -14.23 16.18
CA LYS A 164 27.87 -12.80 16.40
C LYS A 164 28.90 -12.57 17.48
N GLY A 165 29.77 -11.59 17.24
CA GLY A 165 30.80 -11.23 18.20
C GLY A 165 32.00 -12.17 18.21
N ILE A 166 32.00 -13.24 17.43
CA ILE A 166 33.16 -14.16 17.32
C ILE A 166 33.77 -14.02 15.92
N SER A 167 35.07 -13.69 15.88
CA SER A 167 35.83 -13.53 14.64
C SER A 167 37.20 -14.21 14.74
N TRP A 168 37.68 -14.73 13.60
CA TRP A 168 39.02 -15.30 13.53
C TRP A 168 40.07 -14.20 13.35
N ASN A 169 41.00 -14.12 14.25
CA ASN A 169 42.17 -13.23 14.13
C ASN A 169 43.30 -13.94 13.39
N THR A 170 43.51 -13.58 12.14
CA THR A 170 44.49 -14.21 11.26
C THR A 170 45.95 -14.00 11.73
N LYS A 171 46.23 -12.88 12.37
CA LYS A 171 47.57 -12.59 12.88
C LYS A 171 47.91 -13.40 14.12
N ARG A 172 46.97 -13.50 15.07
CA ARG A 172 47.15 -14.26 16.33
C ARG A 172 46.78 -15.72 16.22
N LYS A 173 46.19 -16.15 15.08
CA LYS A 173 45.71 -17.52 14.84
C LYS A 173 44.80 -18.05 15.95
N CYS A 174 43.89 -17.20 16.44
CA CYS A 174 42.93 -17.53 17.49
C CYS A 174 41.55 -16.93 17.20
N TRP A 175 40.53 -17.49 17.83
CA TRP A 175 39.22 -16.89 17.87
C TRP A 175 39.18 -15.74 18.87
N VAL A 176 38.60 -14.62 18.48
CA VAL A 176 38.40 -13.43 19.35
C VAL A 176 36.90 -13.27 19.55
N VAL A 177 36.50 -13.18 20.81
CA VAL A 177 35.13 -12.87 21.19
C VAL A 177 35.05 -11.39 21.55
N GLN A 178 34.16 -10.67 20.90
CA GLN A 178 33.91 -9.26 21.20
C GLN A 178 32.48 -9.10 21.73
N ILE A 179 32.35 -8.61 22.94
CA ILE A 179 31.05 -8.34 23.58
C ILE A 179 30.91 -6.84 23.79
N TRP A 180 29.78 -6.28 23.38
CA TRP A 180 29.39 -4.90 23.69
C TRP A 180 28.45 -4.89 24.89
N LYS A 181 28.81 -4.23 25.94
CA LYS A 181 27.99 -4.05 27.14
C LYS A 181 28.21 -2.63 27.69
N ASP A 182 27.13 -1.94 28.05
CA ASP A 182 27.14 -0.61 28.67
C ASP A 182 28.01 0.42 27.93
N GLY A 183 27.94 0.43 26.60
CA GLY A 183 28.69 1.35 25.75
C GLY A 183 30.19 1.02 25.60
N LYS A 184 30.67 -0.12 26.13
CA LYS A 184 32.06 -0.57 26.06
C LYS A 184 32.22 -1.89 25.35
N SER A 185 33.37 -2.06 24.66
CA SER A 185 33.76 -3.33 24.03
C SER A 185 34.67 -4.10 24.99
N TYR A 186 34.35 -5.39 25.15
CA TYR A 186 35.18 -6.37 25.88
C TYR A 186 35.67 -7.41 24.89
N TYR A 187 36.93 -7.82 24.99
CA TYR A 187 37.57 -8.82 24.16
C TYR A 187 38.06 -9.97 25.03
N VAL A 188 37.80 -11.21 24.56
CA VAL A 188 38.30 -12.44 25.16
C VAL A 188 38.95 -13.30 24.11
#